data_b0f5fb6a19657d1a8d69e03bbac6bba8
#
_entry.id   b0f5fb6a19657d1a8d69e03bbac6bba8
#
_cell.length_a   1.000
_cell.length_b   1.000
_cell.length_c   1.000
_cell.angle_alpha   90.00
_cell.angle_beta   90.00
_cell.angle_gamma   90.00
#
_symmetry.space_group_name_H-M   'P 1'
#
loop_
_entity.id
_entity.type
_entity.pdbx_description
1 polymer ?
#
loop_
_entity_poly.entity_id
_entity_poly.type
_entity_poly.pdbx_seq_one_letter_code
_entity_poly.pdbx_strand_id
1 'polypeptide(L)'
;MQKGKRRVKKVKNKFIFDVDGTLTPSRQVIDERFAVWFKSFCQSNDVYLVTGSDRPKTFEQIGETIYNSCKRVYNCNGNDVWEKDVNVRSNDWILPEDAHEWLSIELTESDFNLRTGLHFEHRPGMVNFSVVGRNATKEQREKYVVYDSLTSEREIIARQFNSLFPKIKATVGGETGIDISPIGTDKAQIIKDFDAEDTKYFFGDRMDKDGNDYPLAQVVNHTRAVSSWQQTREYLQFFQESGIAS
;
A
#
# COMPACT_ATOMS: atom_id res chain seq x y z
N MET A 1 46.78 -20.14 -10.81
CA MET A 1 45.42 -20.22 -10.25
C MET A 1 45.15 -18.99 -9.38
N GLN A 2 44.50 -17.96 -9.93
CA GLN A 2 44.10 -16.78 -9.17
C GLN A 2 42.85 -17.13 -8.38
N LYS A 3 42.95 -17.20 -7.04
CA LYS A 3 41.78 -17.29 -6.14
C LYS A 3 41.03 -15.96 -6.23
N GLY A 4 39.89 -15.97 -6.91
CA GLY A 4 38.97 -14.84 -6.92
C GLY A 4 38.59 -14.47 -5.48
N LYS A 5 38.96 -13.30 -5.01
CA LYS A 5 38.50 -12.73 -3.73
C LYS A 5 36.97 -12.58 -3.83
N ARG A 6 36.19 -13.45 -3.16
CA ARG A 6 34.77 -13.20 -2.92
C ARG A 6 34.67 -11.84 -2.19
N ARG A 7 34.16 -10.83 -2.87
CA ARG A 7 33.79 -9.57 -2.23
C ARG A 7 32.69 -9.91 -1.21
N VAL A 8 33.00 -9.83 0.06
CA VAL A 8 31.99 -9.92 1.12
C VAL A 8 31.07 -8.72 0.90
N LYS A 9 29.82 -8.99 0.50
CA LYS A 9 28.80 -7.97 0.31
C LYS A 9 28.47 -7.41 1.70
N LYS A 10 28.63 -6.10 1.90
CA LYS A 10 28.33 -5.47 3.19
C LYS A 10 26.81 -5.53 3.41
N VAL A 11 26.36 -6.16 4.47
CA VAL A 11 24.97 -6.15 4.93
C VAL A 11 24.50 -4.70 5.08
N LYS A 12 23.34 -4.37 4.53
CA LYS A 12 22.77 -3.04 4.59
C LYS A 12 21.41 -3.06 5.27
N ASN A 13 21.16 -2.03 6.06
CA ASN A 13 19.83 -1.78 6.59
C ASN A 13 18.95 -1.15 5.52
N LYS A 14 17.75 -1.70 5.34
CA LYS A 14 16.73 -1.24 4.41
C LYS A 14 15.52 -0.79 5.21
N PHE A 15 15.12 0.45 5.02
CA PHE A 15 13.99 1.03 5.73
C PHE A 15 12.80 1.13 4.78
N ILE A 16 11.75 0.38 5.08
CA ILE A 16 10.55 0.25 4.26
C ILE A 16 9.39 0.89 5.04
N PHE A 17 8.64 1.76 4.40
CA PHE A 17 7.53 2.47 5.04
C PHE A 17 6.25 2.30 4.22
N ASP A 18 5.15 2.02 4.93
CA ASP A 18 3.84 2.39 4.44
C ASP A 18 3.69 3.93 4.43
N VAL A 19 2.68 4.45 3.76
CA VAL A 19 2.45 5.90 3.63
C VAL A 19 1.30 6.37 4.51
N ASP A 20 0.09 5.84 4.27
CA ASP A 20 -1.12 6.23 4.98
C ASP A 20 -1.09 5.80 6.45
N GLY A 21 -1.28 6.72 7.40
CA GLY A 21 -1.21 6.40 8.83
C GLY A 21 0.22 6.20 9.37
N THR A 22 1.23 6.12 8.49
CA THR A 22 2.63 5.83 8.82
C THR A 22 3.55 7.02 8.61
N LEU A 23 3.55 7.62 7.43
CA LEU A 23 4.31 8.84 7.09
C LEU A 23 3.41 10.07 6.99
N THR A 24 2.13 9.87 6.72
CA THR A 24 1.12 10.92 6.62
C THR A 24 -0.09 10.53 7.47
N PRO A 25 -0.94 11.48 7.90
CA PRO A 25 -2.30 11.11 8.28
C PRO A 25 -2.99 10.46 7.07
N SER A 26 -3.91 9.53 7.32
CA SER A 26 -4.56 8.79 6.23
C SER A 26 -5.14 9.72 5.17
N ARG A 27 -4.73 9.52 3.92
CA ARG A 27 -5.13 10.29 2.72
C ARG A 27 -4.81 11.79 2.76
N GLN A 28 -3.95 12.22 3.67
CA GLN A 28 -3.55 13.62 3.78
C GLN A 28 -2.09 13.82 3.36
N VAL A 29 -1.72 15.08 3.19
CA VAL A 29 -0.36 15.49 2.87
C VAL A 29 0.54 15.33 4.11
N ILE A 30 1.79 14.99 3.90
CA ILE A 30 2.82 14.89 4.93
C ILE A 30 3.00 16.24 5.65
N ASP A 31 3.22 16.19 6.96
CA ASP A 31 3.59 17.40 7.74
C ASP A 31 4.88 18.04 7.20
N GLU A 32 4.88 19.34 6.98
CA GLU A 32 6.00 20.05 6.34
C GLU A 32 7.32 19.91 7.11
N ARG A 33 7.28 19.95 8.45
CA ARG A 33 8.50 19.83 9.29
C ARG A 33 9.02 18.40 9.27
N PHE A 34 8.11 17.43 9.27
CA PHE A 34 8.49 16.04 9.14
C PHE A 34 9.03 15.75 7.74
N ALA A 35 8.46 16.31 6.69
CA ALA A 35 8.93 16.18 5.31
C ALA A 35 10.39 16.60 5.13
N VAL A 36 10.76 17.76 5.69
CA VAL A 36 12.14 18.25 5.63
C VAL A 36 13.10 17.29 6.33
N TRP A 37 12.73 16.82 7.51
CA TRP A 37 13.54 15.89 8.30
C TRP A 37 13.63 14.51 7.62
N PHE A 38 12.50 13.96 7.14
CA PHE A 38 12.44 12.66 6.49
C PHE A 38 13.21 12.62 5.16
N LYS A 39 13.21 13.74 4.42
CA LYS A 39 14.08 13.89 3.25
C LYS A 39 15.55 13.70 3.59
N SER A 40 16.03 14.31 4.68
CA SER A 40 17.42 14.14 5.14
C SER A 40 17.71 12.70 5.54
N PHE A 41 16.75 12.02 6.17
CA PHE A 41 16.83 10.61 6.49
C PHE A 41 16.95 9.74 5.22
N CYS A 42 16.17 10.02 4.17
CA CYS A 42 16.25 9.33 2.88
C CYS A 42 17.61 9.51 2.18
N GLN A 43 18.26 10.67 2.36
CA GLN A 43 19.56 10.92 1.75
C GLN A 43 20.70 10.09 2.39
N SER A 44 20.57 9.79 3.67
CA SER A 44 21.58 9.07 4.46
C SER A 44 21.34 7.56 4.53
N ASN A 45 20.12 7.11 4.21
CA ASN A 45 19.71 5.72 4.36
C ASN A 45 19.09 5.14 3.07
N ASP A 46 19.05 3.82 2.96
CA ASP A 46 18.35 3.13 1.89
C ASP A 46 16.85 3.02 2.25
N VAL A 47 16.05 3.96 1.77
CA VAL A 47 14.60 4.10 2.06
C VAL A 47 13.77 3.62 0.88
N TYR A 48 12.69 2.91 1.19
CA TYR A 48 11.71 2.34 0.28
C TYR A 48 10.31 2.66 0.78
N LEU A 49 9.38 2.94 -0.13
CA LEU A 49 7.96 3.11 0.20
C LEU A 49 7.14 1.98 -0.39
N VAL A 50 6.09 1.55 0.32
CA VAL A 50 5.12 0.58 -0.17
C VAL A 50 3.72 1.02 0.26
N THR A 51 2.85 1.30 -0.71
CA THR A 51 1.50 1.82 -0.46
C THR A 51 0.47 1.15 -1.36
N GLY A 52 -0.78 1.07 -0.89
CA GLY A 52 -1.93 0.70 -1.71
C GLY A 52 -2.34 1.78 -2.72
N SER A 53 -1.88 3.02 -2.53
CA SER A 53 -2.17 4.13 -3.43
C SER A 53 -1.42 3.99 -4.76
N ASP A 54 -1.97 4.59 -5.82
CA ASP A 54 -1.29 4.76 -7.09
C ASP A 54 -0.24 5.88 -7.02
N ARG A 55 0.58 6.03 -8.07
CA ARG A 55 1.65 7.03 -8.13
C ARG A 55 1.14 8.46 -7.97
N PRO A 56 0.10 8.93 -8.71
CA PRO A 56 -0.43 10.29 -8.55
C PRO A 56 -0.83 10.61 -7.11
N LYS A 57 -1.51 9.67 -6.43
CA LYS A 57 -1.92 9.86 -5.04
C LYS A 57 -0.72 9.88 -4.09
N THR A 58 0.25 9.02 -4.30
CA THR A 58 1.49 9.00 -3.50
C THR A 58 2.25 10.33 -3.65
N PHE A 59 2.35 10.89 -4.88
CA PHE A 59 2.93 12.21 -5.10
C PHE A 59 2.18 13.32 -4.37
N GLU A 60 0.85 13.31 -4.40
CA GLU A 60 0.03 14.28 -3.67
C GLU A 60 0.31 14.22 -2.16
N GLN A 61 0.50 13.04 -1.59
CA GLN A 61 0.67 12.84 -0.15
C GLN A 61 2.07 13.21 0.35
N ILE A 62 3.13 12.76 -0.32
CA ILE A 62 4.51 12.90 0.19
C ILE A 62 5.35 13.94 -0.57
N GLY A 63 4.86 14.43 -1.71
CA GLY A 63 5.56 15.36 -2.57
C GLY A 63 6.68 14.70 -3.39
N GLU A 64 6.94 15.29 -4.54
CA GLU A 64 7.94 14.80 -5.52
C GLU A 64 9.34 14.67 -4.90
N THR A 65 9.71 15.61 -4.06
CA THR A 65 11.06 15.65 -3.46
C THR A 65 11.36 14.44 -2.60
N ILE A 66 10.42 14.01 -1.75
CA ILE A 66 10.59 12.81 -0.90
C ILE A 66 10.52 11.56 -1.77
N TYR A 67 9.53 11.51 -2.67
CA TYR A 67 9.37 10.39 -3.60
C TYR A 67 10.68 10.08 -4.33
N ASN A 68 11.31 11.10 -4.91
CA ASN A 68 12.56 10.97 -5.67
C ASN A 68 13.81 10.77 -4.77
N SER A 69 13.69 11.01 -3.45
CA SER A 69 14.77 10.72 -2.49
C SER A 69 14.78 9.25 -2.05
N CYS A 70 13.69 8.54 -2.21
CA CYS A 70 13.61 7.10 -1.95
C CYS A 70 14.34 6.29 -3.02
N LYS A 71 14.91 5.14 -2.64
CA LYS A 71 15.56 4.21 -3.57
C LYS A 71 14.56 3.62 -4.56
N ARG A 72 13.37 3.29 -4.07
CA ARG A 72 12.28 2.73 -4.85
C ARG A 72 10.95 2.98 -4.15
N VAL A 73 9.91 3.21 -4.94
CA VAL A 73 8.53 3.34 -4.46
C VAL A 73 7.66 2.27 -5.10
N TYR A 74 6.99 1.52 -4.27
CA TYR A 74 6.07 0.45 -4.62
C TYR A 74 4.64 0.95 -4.41
N ASN A 75 4.03 1.42 -5.48
CA ASN A 75 2.61 1.79 -5.51
C ASN A 75 1.73 0.57 -5.77
N CYS A 76 0.43 0.67 -5.54
CA CYS A 76 -0.55 -0.41 -5.76
C CYS A 76 -0.09 -1.75 -5.15
N ASN A 77 0.36 -1.71 -3.88
CA ASN A 77 0.88 -2.88 -3.15
C ASN A 77 2.10 -3.55 -3.82
N GLY A 78 2.90 -2.81 -4.61
CA GLY A 78 4.05 -3.33 -5.34
C GLY A 78 3.75 -3.77 -6.78
N ASN A 79 2.55 -3.49 -7.28
CA ASN A 79 2.17 -3.75 -8.66
C ASN A 79 2.63 -2.64 -9.63
N ASP A 80 2.93 -1.45 -9.13
CA ASP A 80 3.47 -0.34 -9.90
C ASP A 80 4.72 0.21 -9.20
N VAL A 81 5.90 -0.03 -9.79
CA VAL A 81 7.19 0.16 -9.13
C VAL A 81 8.01 1.20 -9.85
N TRP A 82 8.50 2.18 -9.11
CA TRP A 82 9.24 3.31 -9.63
C TRP A 82 10.57 3.54 -8.91
N GLU A 83 11.58 3.86 -9.68
CA GLU A 83 12.85 4.41 -9.22
C GLU A 83 12.94 5.86 -9.74
N LYS A 84 12.65 6.82 -8.89
CA LYS A 84 12.46 8.23 -9.28
C LYS A 84 11.39 8.34 -10.39
N ASP A 85 11.78 8.82 -11.57
CA ASP A 85 10.88 9.01 -12.72
C ASP A 85 10.86 7.81 -13.69
N VAL A 86 11.56 6.71 -13.36
CA VAL A 86 11.59 5.51 -14.20
C VAL A 86 10.63 4.48 -13.64
N ASN A 87 9.63 4.08 -14.43
CA ASN A 87 8.82 2.91 -14.12
C ASN A 87 9.65 1.65 -14.40
N VAL A 88 9.98 0.89 -13.36
CA VAL A 88 10.80 -0.33 -13.46
C VAL A 88 9.97 -1.60 -13.54
N ARG A 89 8.69 -1.53 -13.14
CA ARG A 89 7.73 -2.62 -13.26
C ARG A 89 6.31 -2.07 -13.11
N SER A 90 5.42 -2.50 -14.00
CA SER A 90 3.98 -2.31 -13.87
C SER A 90 3.27 -3.63 -14.16
N ASN A 91 2.27 -3.95 -13.36
CA ASN A 91 1.44 -5.14 -13.55
C ASN A 91 0.23 -4.75 -14.40
N ASP A 92 0.09 -5.36 -15.57
CA ASP A 92 -0.96 -5.11 -16.55
C ASP A 92 -2.19 -6.04 -16.38
N TRP A 93 -2.31 -6.69 -15.22
CA TRP A 93 -3.46 -7.55 -14.93
C TRP A 93 -4.78 -6.81 -15.06
N ILE A 94 -5.72 -7.44 -15.71
CA ILE A 94 -7.09 -6.98 -15.93
C ILE A 94 -8.04 -7.92 -15.21
N LEU A 95 -9.09 -7.36 -14.58
CA LEU A 95 -10.16 -8.13 -13.95
C LEU A 95 -10.82 -9.03 -15.01
N PRO A 96 -10.90 -10.36 -14.81
CA PRO A 96 -11.58 -11.27 -15.71
C PRO A 96 -13.04 -10.87 -15.95
N GLU A 97 -13.54 -11.11 -17.15
CA GLU A 97 -14.88 -10.70 -17.59
C GLU A 97 -16.00 -11.29 -16.72
N ASP A 98 -15.90 -12.58 -16.38
CA ASP A 98 -16.84 -13.26 -15.48
C ASP A 98 -16.89 -12.65 -14.07
N ALA A 99 -15.73 -12.23 -13.55
CA ALA A 99 -15.65 -11.56 -12.26
C ALA A 99 -16.22 -10.12 -12.33
N HIS A 100 -15.99 -9.42 -13.45
CA HIS A 100 -16.57 -8.10 -13.69
C HIS A 100 -18.09 -8.16 -13.83
N GLU A 101 -18.62 -9.14 -14.56
CA GLU A 101 -20.05 -9.35 -14.72
C GLU A 101 -20.72 -9.65 -13.36
N TRP A 102 -20.13 -10.54 -12.57
CA TRP A 102 -20.66 -10.85 -11.24
C TRP A 102 -20.73 -9.60 -10.34
N LEU A 103 -19.66 -8.79 -10.28
CA LEU A 103 -19.67 -7.54 -9.51
C LEU A 103 -20.66 -6.52 -10.06
N SER A 104 -20.94 -6.52 -11.34
CA SER A 104 -21.94 -5.65 -11.96
C SER A 104 -23.37 -6.05 -11.56
N ILE A 105 -23.62 -7.35 -11.34
CA ILE A 105 -24.87 -7.83 -10.78
C ILE A 105 -25.00 -7.38 -9.32
N GLU A 106 -23.97 -7.59 -8.48
CA GLU A 106 -23.96 -7.14 -7.09
C GLU A 106 -24.20 -5.63 -6.97
N LEU A 107 -23.60 -4.84 -7.88
CA LEU A 107 -23.84 -3.40 -7.96
C LEU A 107 -25.30 -3.06 -8.23
N THR A 108 -25.97 -3.83 -9.08
CA THR A 108 -27.37 -3.62 -9.46
C THR A 108 -28.32 -4.06 -8.36
N GLU A 109 -27.98 -5.14 -7.65
CA GLU A 109 -28.80 -5.75 -6.60
C GLU A 109 -28.65 -5.07 -5.23
N SER A 110 -27.64 -4.21 -5.05
CA SER A 110 -27.44 -3.48 -3.80
C SER A 110 -28.63 -2.58 -3.46
N ASP A 111 -29.13 -2.68 -2.23
CA ASP A 111 -30.19 -1.84 -1.70
C ASP A 111 -29.76 -0.38 -1.43
N PHE A 112 -28.46 -0.09 -1.48
CA PHE A 112 -27.97 1.28 -1.41
C PHE A 112 -28.20 1.99 -2.74
N ASN A 113 -29.20 2.86 -2.81
CA ASN A 113 -29.70 3.42 -4.07
C ASN A 113 -28.83 4.50 -4.74
N LEU A 114 -27.83 5.04 -4.02
CA LEU A 114 -26.99 6.11 -4.59
C LEU A 114 -25.85 5.52 -5.43
N ARG A 115 -25.76 5.96 -6.67
CA ARG A 115 -24.70 5.59 -7.63
C ARG A 115 -24.03 6.86 -8.15
N THR A 116 -22.69 6.92 -8.11
CA THR A 116 -21.95 8.14 -8.50
C THR A 116 -20.77 7.79 -9.41
N GLY A 117 -21.01 7.87 -10.71
CA GLY A 117 -19.98 7.77 -11.74
C GLY A 117 -19.25 6.44 -11.79
N LEU A 118 -17.94 6.43 -11.58
CA LEU A 118 -17.09 5.25 -11.78
C LEU A 118 -17.21 4.27 -10.61
N HIS A 119 -17.61 3.03 -10.89
CA HIS A 119 -17.74 1.95 -9.89
C HIS A 119 -16.55 0.98 -9.89
N PHE A 120 -15.81 0.90 -10.99
CA PHE A 120 -14.61 0.10 -11.17
C PHE A 120 -13.44 1.03 -11.48
N GLU A 121 -12.53 1.22 -10.54
CA GLU A 121 -11.32 2.00 -10.74
C GLU A 121 -10.14 1.06 -10.97
N HIS A 122 -9.69 1.01 -12.22
CA HIS A 122 -8.54 0.19 -12.62
C HIS A 122 -7.23 0.87 -12.24
N ARG A 123 -6.34 0.12 -11.62
CA ARG A 123 -4.98 0.49 -11.26
C ARG A 123 -4.03 -0.63 -11.67
N PRO A 124 -2.73 -0.38 -11.79
CA PRO A 124 -1.78 -1.47 -12.04
C PRO A 124 -1.97 -2.65 -11.09
N GLY A 125 -2.29 -3.82 -11.68
CA GLY A 125 -2.45 -5.08 -10.96
C GLY A 125 -3.64 -5.20 -10.02
N MET A 126 -4.59 -4.25 -10.04
CA MET A 126 -5.77 -4.28 -9.17
C MET A 126 -6.95 -3.47 -9.72
N VAL A 127 -8.12 -3.75 -9.19
CA VAL A 127 -9.33 -2.95 -9.40
C VAL A 127 -9.93 -2.61 -8.04
N ASN A 128 -10.31 -1.36 -7.83
CA ASN A 128 -11.15 -0.97 -6.69
C ASN A 128 -12.60 -0.91 -7.15
N PHE A 129 -13.45 -1.74 -6.56
CA PHE A 129 -14.90 -1.75 -6.77
C PHE A 129 -15.59 -0.94 -5.67
N SER A 130 -16.58 -0.11 -6.01
CA SER A 130 -17.33 0.70 -5.05
C SER A 130 -18.80 0.80 -5.42
N VAL A 131 -19.69 0.36 -4.54
CA VAL A 131 -21.14 0.44 -4.73
C VAL A 131 -21.63 1.88 -4.82
N VAL A 132 -21.14 2.78 -3.97
CA VAL A 132 -21.49 4.21 -4.05
C VAL A 132 -20.81 4.92 -5.22
N GLY A 133 -19.72 4.37 -5.73
CA GLY A 133 -18.92 4.94 -6.82
C GLY A 133 -17.81 5.90 -6.36
N ARG A 134 -16.81 6.05 -7.22
CA ARG A 134 -15.58 6.82 -6.92
C ARG A 134 -15.76 8.33 -6.99
N ASN A 135 -16.85 8.80 -7.61
CA ASN A 135 -17.19 10.23 -7.75
C ASN A 135 -18.07 10.74 -6.58
N ALA A 136 -18.29 9.91 -5.56
CA ALA A 136 -19.10 10.28 -4.39
C ALA A 136 -18.45 11.43 -3.60
N THR A 137 -19.26 12.44 -3.24
CA THR A 137 -18.86 13.49 -2.31
C THR A 137 -18.58 12.91 -0.92
N LYS A 138 -17.97 13.71 -0.04
CA LYS A 138 -17.73 13.28 1.34
C LYS A 138 -19.03 12.85 2.05
N GLU A 139 -20.08 13.66 1.95
CA GLU A 139 -21.39 13.35 2.54
C GLU A 139 -22.00 12.05 1.97
N GLN A 140 -21.85 11.83 0.68
CA GLN A 140 -22.37 10.62 0.03
C GLN A 140 -21.61 9.37 0.50
N ARG A 141 -20.29 9.47 0.69
CA ARG A 141 -19.47 8.40 1.25
C ARG A 141 -19.84 8.11 2.70
N GLU A 142 -20.05 9.15 3.52
CA GLU A 142 -20.47 9.00 4.91
C GLU A 142 -21.81 8.25 5.01
N LYS A 143 -22.77 8.53 4.12
CA LYS A 143 -24.02 7.78 4.04
C LYS A 143 -23.82 6.30 3.73
N TYR A 144 -22.90 6.00 2.79
CA TYR A 144 -22.57 4.61 2.46
C TYR A 144 -21.86 3.90 3.62
N VAL A 145 -20.93 4.58 4.30
CA VAL A 145 -20.25 4.03 5.48
C VAL A 145 -21.23 3.65 6.58
N VAL A 146 -22.24 4.50 6.85
CA VAL A 146 -23.31 4.18 7.81
C VAL A 146 -24.13 2.97 7.35
N TYR A 147 -24.55 2.94 6.09
CA TYR A 147 -25.27 1.80 5.52
C TYR A 147 -24.46 0.50 5.62
N ASP A 148 -23.20 0.51 5.17
CA ASP A 148 -22.31 -0.65 5.19
C ASP A 148 -22.03 -1.14 6.62
N SER A 149 -21.92 -0.22 7.59
CA SER A 149 -21.75 -0.59 9.01
C SER A 149 -22.94 -1.37 9.59
N LEU A 150 -24.13 -1.19 9.03
CA LEU A 150 -25.36 -1.88 9.46
C LEU A 150 -25.61 -3.17 8.68
N THR A 151 -25.17 -3.22 7.42
CA THR A 151 -25.47 -4.35 6.51
C THR A 151 -24.27 -5.27 6.29
N SER A 152 -23.05 -4.79 6.52
CA SER A 152 -21.79 -5.49 6.17
C SER A 152 -21.72 -5.84 4.67
N GLU A 153 -22.30 -4.99 3.81
CA GLU A 153 -22.44 -5.28 2.38
C GLU A 153 -21.10 -5.58 1.73
N ARG A 154 -20.06 -4.74 1.97
CA ARG A 154 -18.73 -4.96 1.38
C ARG A 154 -18.07 -6.27 1.84
N GLU A 155 -18.24 -6.64 3.10
CA GLU A 155 -17.72 -7.91 3.61
C GLU A 155 -18.45 -9.11 3.01
N ILE A 156 -19.76 -9.00 2.81
CA ILE A 156 -20.57 -10.04 2.15
C ILE A 156 -20.13 -10.21 0.71
N ILE A 157 -20.04 -9.12 -0.06
CA ILE A 157 -19.59 -9.15 -1.46
C ILE A 157 -18.17 -9.73 -1.54
N ALA A 158 -17.23 -9.26 -0.72
CA ALA A 158 -15.85 -9.75 -0.75
C ALA A 158 -15.76 -11.25 -0.42
N ARG A 159 -16.52 -11.72 0.57
CA ARG A 159 -16.56 -13.14 0.96
C ARG A 159 -17.13 -14.01 -0.16
N GLN A 160 -18.25 -13.62 -0.77
CA GLN A 160 -18.87 -14.36 -1.88
C GLN A 160 -17.95 -14.37 -3.09
N PHE A 161 -17.36 -13.23 -3.45
CA PHE A 161 -16.37 -13.12 -4.53
C PHE A 161 -15.20 -14.09 -4.33
N ASN A 162 -14.61 -14.11 -3.14
CA ASN A 162 -13.48 -14.97 -2.81
C ASN A 162 -13.83 -16.47 -2.89
N SER A 163 -15.10 -16.84 -2.66
CA SER A 163 -15.58 -18.20 -2.81
C SER A 163 -15.72 -18.62 -4.28
N LEU A 164 -16.12 -17.69 -5.15
CA LEU A 164 -16.37 -17.94 -6.57
C LEU A 164 -15.09 -17.85 -7.41
N PHE A 165 -14.16 -16.95 -7.03
CA PHE A 165 -12.96 -16.67 -7.82
C PHE A 165 -11.66 -16.99 -7.03
N PRO A 166 -11.29 -18.26 -6.85
CA PRO A 166 -10.22 -18.68 -5.95
C PRO A 166 -8.80 -18.23 -6.34
N LYS A 167 -8.61 -17.66 -7.54
CA LYS A 167 -7.32 -17.12 -8.01
C LYS A 167 -7.19 -15.61 -7.80
N ILE A 168 -8.27 -14.96 -7.38
CA ILE A 168 -8.37 -13.52 -7.19
C ILE A 168 -8.82 -13.28 -5.75
N LYS A 169 -8.35 -12.22 -5.13
CA LYS A 169 -8.74 -11.85 -3.76
C LYS A 169 -9.44 -10.51 -3.76
N ALA A 170 -10.63 -10.47 -3.18
CA ALA A 170 -11.33 -9.25 -2.79
C ALA A 170 -11.12 -8.98 -1.30
N THR A 171 -10.75 -7.75 -0.96
CA THR A 171 -10.53 -7.30 0.42
C THR A 171 -11.20 -5.96 0.61
N VAL A 172 -11.96 -5.79 1.69
CA VAL A 172 -12.55 -4.49 2.03
C VAL A 172 -11.43 -3.47 2.23
N GLY A 173 -11.44 -2.39 1.45
CA GLY A 173 -10.42 -1.38 1.41
C GLY A 173 -10.95 0.04 1.54
N GLY A 174 -10.29 0.86 2.35
CA GLY A 174 -10.70 2.24 2.59
C GLY A 174 -12.12 2.39 3.12
N GLU A 175 -12.76 3.54 2.85
CA GLU A 175 -14.10 3.86 3.41
C GLU A 175 -15.25 3.20 2.66
N THR A 176 -15.14 3.02 1.33
CA THR A 176 -16.28 2.65 0.48
C THR A 176 -15.94 1.63 -0.61
N GLY A 177 -14.71 1.11 -0.62
CA GLY A 177 -14.24 0.24 -1.69
C GLY A 177 -13.99 -1.19 -1.27
N ILE A 178 -13.86 -2.02 -2.28
CA ILE A 178 -13.34 -3.39 -2.22
C ILE A 178 -12.15 -3.44 -3.18
N ASP A 179 -10.97 -3.74 -2.67
CA ASP A 179 -9.76 -3.90 -3.49
C ASP A 179 -9.67 -5.35 -3.99
N ILE A 180 -9.54 -5.51 -5.29
CA ILE A 180 -9.55 -6.80 -5.97
C ILE A 180 -8.26 -6.95 -6.76
N SER A 181 -7.53 -8.03 -6.51
CA SER A 181 -6.23 -8.30 -7.15
C SER A 181 -5.93 -9.80 -7.20
N PRO A 182 -5.01 -10.27 -8.05
CA PRO A 182 -4.54 -11.65 -8.01
C PRO A 182 -3.97 -12.03 -6.64
N ILE A 183 -4.15 -13.28 -6.24
CA ILE A 183 -3.52 -13.80 -5.01
C ILE A 183 -2.00 -13.66 -5.13
N GLY A 184 -1.35 -13.21 -4.05
CA GLY A 184 0.10 -13.02 -3.97
C GLY A 184 0.59 -11.68 -4.51
N THR A 185 -0.31 -10.75 -4.83
CA THR A 185 0.03 -9.37 -5.22
C THR A 185 -0.19 -8.35 -4.09
N ASP A 186 -0.12 -8.79 -2.84
CA ASP A 186 -0.10 -7.95 -1.65
C ASP A 186 1.30 -7.32 -1.41
N LYS A 187 1.41 -6.53 -0.34
CA LYS A 187 2.67 -5.83 -0.01
C LYS A 187 3.88 -6.77 0.18
N ALA A 188 3.68 -8.05 0.55
CA ALA A 188 4.77 -9.00 0.73
C ALA A 188 5.52 -9.31 -0.58
N GLN A 189 4.89 -9.12 -1.74
CA GLN A 189 5.53 -9.38 -3.03
C GLN A 189 6.82 -8.60 -3.27
N ILE A 190 7.01 -7.47 -2.59
CA ILE A 190 8.21 -6.62 -2.75
C ILE A 190 9.47 -7.27 -2.18
N ILE A 191 9.33 -8.25 -1.26
CA ILE A 191 10.47 -8.88 -0.58
C ILE A 191 11.49 -9.50 -1.55
N LYS A 192 11.01 -9.95 -2.71
CA LYS A 192 11.84 -10.53 -3.79
C LYS A 192 12.82 -9.54 -4.41
N ASP A 193 12.61 -8.25 -4.22
CA ASP A 193 13.45 -7.18 -4.76
C ASP A 193 14.61 -6.81 -3.81
N PHE A 194 14.71 -7.46 -2.65
CA PHE A 194 15.76 -7.24 -1.65
C PHE A 194 16.71 -8.42 -1.58
N ASP A 195 17.98 -8.14 -1.34
CA ASP A 195 18.95 -9.20 -1.04
C ASP A 195 18.57 -9.92 0.27
N ALA A 196 18.75 -11.24 0.31
CA ALA A 196 18.41 -12.06 1.48
C ALA A 196 19.20 -11.65 2.73
N GLU A 197 20.48 -11.26 2.54
CA GLU A 197 21.38 -10.84 3.61
C GLU A 197 21.09 -9.44 4.16
N ASP A 198 20.36 -8.59 3.43
CA ASP A 198 20.02 -7.25 3.91
C ASP A 198 19.02 -7.31 5.08
N THR A 199 19.23 -6.46 6.08
CA THR A 199 18.30 -6.32 7.20
C THR A 199 17.19 -5.35 6.85
N LYS A 200 15.94 -5.83 6.82
CA LYS A 200 14.76 -5.05 6.44
C LYS A 200 13.98 -4.64 7.68
N TYR A 201 13.78 -3.34 7.84
CA TYR A 201 12.94 -2.71 8.87
C TYR A 201 11.69 -2.18 8.19
N PHE A 202 10.53 -2.64 8.60
CA PHE A 202 9.24 -2.19 8.05
C PHE A 202 8.42 -1.45 9.10
N PHE A 203 7.89 -0.29 8.69
CA PHE A 203 7.00 0.58 9.46
C PHE A 203 5.64 0.62 8.77
N GLY A 204 4.57 0.38 9.52
CA GLY A 204 3.20 0.40 9.00
C GLY A 204 2.18 0.58 10.12
N ASP A 205 0.96 1.01 9.77
CA ASP A 205 -0.11 1.26 10.72
C ASP A 205 -1.11 0.08 10.82
N ARG A 206 -1.19 -0.77 9.77
CA ARG A 206 -2.15 -1.85 9.67
C ARG A 206 -1.46 -3.23 9.66
N MET A 207 -0.71 -3.52 10.73
CA MET A 207 -0.01 -4.80 10.92
C MET A 207 -0.84 -5.85 11.66
N ASP A 208 -2.10 -5.59 11.96
CA ASP A 208 -3.06 -6.58 12.44
C ASP A 208 -3.38 -7.60 11.33
N LYS A 209 -3.94 -8.76 11.71
CA LYS A 209 -4.17 -9.89 10.80
C LYS A 209 -5.00 -9.54 9.55
N ASP A 210 -5.89 -8.55 9.67
CA ASP A 210 -6.77 -8.11 8.59
C ASP A 210 -6.23 -6.85 7.89
N GLY A 211 -5.07 -6.33 8.35
CA GLY A 211 -4.42 -5.17 7.80
C GLY A 211 -3.63 -5.46 6.53
N ASN A 212 -3.53 -4.47 5.66
CA ASN A 212 -2.80 -4.58 4.38
C ASN A 212 -1.27 -4.64 4.56
N ASP A 213 -0.74 -4.26 5.74
CA ASP A 213 0.67 -4.34 6.10
C ASP A 213 1.06 -5.72 6.66
N TYR A 214 0.08 -6.49 7.14
CA TYR A 214 0.32 -7.79 7.77
C TYR A 214 1.15 -8.73 6.90
N PRO A 215 0.85 -8.93 5.60
CA PRO A 215 1.63 -9.87 4.79
C PRO A 215 3.12 -9.50 4.72
N LEU A 216 3.46 -8.22 4.56
CA LEU A 216 4.86 -7.77 4.52
C LEU A 216 5.51 -7.88 5.90
N ALA A 217 4.80 -7.57 6.97
CA ALA A 217 5.28 -7.68 8.33
C ALA A 217 5.71 -9.10 8.71
N GLN A 218 5.13 -10.15 8.08
CA GLN A 218 5.46 -11.55 8.34
C GLN A 218 6.78 -12.02 7.66
N VAL A 219 7.28 -11.26 6.69
CA VAL A 219 8.41 -11.71 5.85
C VAL A 219 9.66 -10.82 5.96
N VAL A 220 9.59 -9.70 6.69
CA VAL A 220 10.74 -8.83 6.96
C VAL A 220 11.44 -9.21 8.28
N ASN A 221 12.67 -8.69 8.49
CA ASN A 221 13.46 -9.00 9.69
C ASN A 221 12.92 -8.28 10.95
N HIS A 222 12.52 -7.02 10.81
CA HIS A 222 12.04 -6.19 11.91
C HIS A 222 10.83 -5.37 11.50
N THR A 223 9.84 -5.32 12.38
CA THR A 223 8.61 -4.55 12.20
C THR A 223 8.44 -3.50 13.28
N ARG A 224 7.80 -2.40 12.95
CA ARG A 224 7.35 -1.36 13.87
C ARG A 224 5.93 -0.96 13.49
N ALA A 225 4.96 -1.46 14.25
CA ALA A 225 3.61 -0.95 14.17
C ALA A 225 3.59 0.47 14.74
N VAL A 226 3.01 1.39 14.00
CA VAL A 226 2.90 2.80 14.37
C VAL A 226 1.45 3.26 14.27
N SER A 227 1.09 4.28 15.04
CA SER A 227 -0.25 4.87 15.02
C SER A 227 -0.27 6.25 14.35
N SER A 228 0.90 6.79 14.02
CA SER A 228 1.04 8.10 13.39
C SER A 228 2.46 8.34 12.88
N TRP A 229 2.61 9.35 12.01
CA TRP A 229 3.93 9.79 11.54
C TRP A 229 4.84 10.31 12.66
N GLN A 230 4.26 10.87 13.76
CA GLN A 230 5.03 11.31 14.92
C GLN A 230 5.76 10.12 15.56
N GLN A 231 5.04 9.01 15.75
CA GLN A 231 5.62 7.79 16.30
C GLN A 231 6.66 7.19 15.35
N THR A 232 6.42 7.24 14.03
CA THR A 232 7.44 6.86 13.04
C THR A 232 8.71 7.68 13.23
N ARG A 233 8.60 9.00 13.36
CA ARG A 233 9.74 9.89 13.59
C ARG A 233 10.50 9.56 14.88
N GLU A 234 9.79 9.30 15.98
CA GLU A 234 10.40 8.91 17.25
C GLU A 234 11.24 7.63 17.13
N TYR A 235 10.71 6.60 16.49
CA TYR A 235 11.48 5.37 16.23
C TYR A 235 12.72 5.62 15.38
N LEU A 236 12.62 6.44 14.35
CA LEU A 236 13.75 6.74 13.48
C LEU A 236 14.84 7.55 14.16
N GLN A 237 14.46 8.49 15.03
CA GLN A 237 15.41 9.22 15.90
C GLN A 237 16.16 8.26 16.83
N PHE A 238 15.44 7.36 17.49
CA PHE A 238 16.05 6.30 18.31
C PHE A 238 17.00 5.40 17.48
N PHE A 239 16.67 5.09 16.24
CA PHE A 239 17.52 4.28 15.36
C PHE A 239 18.82 5.03 14.97
N GLN A 240 18.75 6.34 14.77
CA GLN A 240 19.96 7.16 14.55
C GLN A 240 20.84 7.21 15.81
N GLU A 241 20.26 7.45 16.98
CA GLU A 241 20.98 7.43 18.26
C GLU A 241 21.63 6.09 18.58
N SER A 242 20.99 4.99 18.17
CA SER A 242 21.48 3.61 18.36
C SER A 242 22.46 3.13 17.26
N GLY A 243 22.72 3.95 16.23
CA GLY A 243 23.58 3.57 15.12
C GLY A 243 22.98 2.53 14.16
N ILE A 244 21.66 2.29 14.23
CA ILE A 244 20.90 1.42 13.29
C ILE A 244 20.66 2.17 11.98
N ALA A 245 20.37 3.47 12.05
CA ALA A 245 20.25 4.38 10.92
C ALA A 245 21.39 5.42 10.92
N SER A 246 21.64 6.03 9.75
CA SER A 246 22.62 7.11 9.57
C SER A 246 21.99 8.47 9.78
#